data_23672fe7d53a75f97aa06c0946005646
#
_entry.id   23672fe7d53a75f97aa06c0946005646
#
_cell.length_a   1.000
_cell.length_b   1.000
_cell.length_c   1.000
_cell.angle_alpha   90.00
_cell.angle_beta   90.00
_cell.angle_gamma   90.00
#
_symmetry.space_group_name_H-M   'P 1'
#
loop_
_entity.id
_entity.type
_entity.pdbx_description
1 polymer ?
#
loop_
_entity_poly.entity_id
_entity_poly.type
_entity_poly.pdbx_seq_one_letter_code
_entity_poly.pdbx_strand_id
1 'polypeptide(L)'
;SRGRASSAAADVYKRQRLVCGDVGFGKTEVAMRAAFVAVQNNKQVAVLVPTTLLAQQHYESFKDRFADWPVRIEVLSRFGSNKTHQKNIEDLIDGKVDIVIGTHKLLQENVQFKNLGLMIVDEEHRFGVRDKERIKALRADVDMLTLTATPIPRTLNMAFSGMRDLSIIATPPARRLAVKTFMQEHTDESVKEAILRELLRGGQVYFLHNEVDTIERTAEN
;
A
#
# COMPACT_ATOMS: atom_id res chain seq x y z
N SER A 1 -19.92 21.37 -30.29
CA SER A 1 -18.60 20.76 -29.99
C SER A 1 -18.22 20.76 -28.50
N ARG A 2 -19.14 21.04 -27.55
CA ARG A 2 -18.90 20.99 -26.09
C ARG A 2 -19.17 19.62 -25.41
N GLY A 3 -19.73 18.66 -26.14
CA GLY A 3 -20.15 17.36 -25.55
C GLY A 3 -19.08 16.28 -25.47
N ARG A 4 -18.00 16.34 -26.26
CA ARG A 4 -16.99 15.26 -26.32
C ARG A 4 -15.88 15.35 -25.25
N ALA A 5 -15.53 16.57 -24.80
CA ALA A 5 -14.53 16.75 -23.75
C ALA A 5 -15.02 16.28 -22.37
N SER A 6 -16.34 16.35 -22.11
CA SER A 6 -16.97 15.94 -20.88
C SER A 6 -17.03 14.40 -20.72
N SER A 7 -17.21 13.65 -21.82
CA SER A 7 -17.29 12.18 -21.76
C SER A 7 -15.92 11.52 -21.52
N ALA A 8 -14.87 12.03 -22.16
CA ALA A 8 -13.51 11.52 -21.98
C ALA A 8 -12.99 11.78 -20.55
N ALA A 9 -13.27 12.95 -19.98
CA ALA A 9 -12.93 13.24 -18.59
C ALA A 9 -13.71 12.35 -17.61
N ALA A 10 -15.01 12.09 -17.87
CA ALA A 10 -15.83 11.20 -17.05
C ALA A 10 -15.36 9.75 -17.11
N ASP A 11 -14.84 9.27 -18.25
CA ASP A 11 -14.29 7.91 -18.40
C ASP A 11 -12.96 7.72 -17.63
N VAL A 12 -12.11 8.73 -17.58
CA VAL A 12 -10.86 8.69 -16.80
C VAL A 12 -11.16 8.55 -15.29
N TYR A 13 -12.21 9.17 -14.79
CA TYR A 13 -12.61 9.06 -13.38
C TYR A 13 -13.28 7.71 -13.04
N LYS A 14 -13.95 7.07 -13.98
CA LYS A 14 -14.61 5.77 -13.76
C LYS A 14 -13.64 4.60 -13.54
N ARG A 15 -12.37 4.77 -13.90
CA ARG A 15 -11.32 3.76 -13.73
C ARG A 15 -10.57 3.87 -12.40
N GLN A 16 -11.04 4.68 -11.47
CA GLN A 16 -10.36 4.92 -10.20
C GLN A 16 -11.25 4.52 -9.04
N ARG A 17 -10.73 3.68 -8.14
CA ARG A 17 -11.41 3.31 -6.91
C ARG A 17 -10.51 3.54 -5.70
N LEU A 18 -11.06 4.22 -4.69
CA LEU A 18 -10.44 4.40 -3.39
C LEU A 18 -11.06 3.42 -2.40
N VAL A 19 -10.24 2.58 -1.80
CA VAL A 19 -10.63 1.67 -0.72
C VAL A 19 -10.10 2.22 0.59
N CYS A 20 -11.01 2.64 1.46
CA CYS A 20 -10.74 3.13 2.79
C CYS A 20 -11.09 2.06 3.83
N GLY A 21 -10.21 1.82 4.77
CA GLY A 21 -10.44 0.89 5.88
C GLY A 21 -9.32 1.02 6.88
N ASP A 22 -9.60 0.84 8.15
CA ASP A 22 -8.60 0.93 9.20
C ASP A 22 -7.47 -0.12 9.03
N VAL A 23 -6.37 0.05 9.75
CA VAL A 23 -5.25 -0.89 9.74
C VAL A 23 -5.75 -2.29 10.13
N GLY A 24 -5.39 -3.31 9.35
CA GLY A 24 -5.81 -4.69 9.61
C GLY A 24 -7.24 -5.03 9.17
N PHE A 25 -7.98 -4.16 8.46
CA PHE A 25 -9.33 -4.45 7.94
C PHE A 25 -9.34 -5.23 6.63
N GLY A 26 -8.20 -5.69 6.16
CA GLY A 26 -8.12 -6.52 4.96
C GLY A 26 -8.04 -5.76 3.63
N LYS A 27 -7.60 -4.50 3.62
CA LYS A 27 -7.36 -3.73 2.38
C LYS A 27 -6.46 -4.49 1.39
N THR A 28 -5.42 -5.15 1.90
CA THR A 28 -4.50 -5.95 1.08
C THR A 28 -5.19 -7.12 0.41
N GLU A 29 -6.18 -7.75 1.04
CA GLU A 29 -6.96 -8.83 0.41
C GLU A 29 -7.77 -8.31 -0.79
N VAL A 30 -8.33 -7.10 -0.69
CA VAL A 30 -9.01 -6.46 -1.83
C VAL A 30 -8.03 -6.22 -2.98
N ALA A 31 -6.82 -5.73 -2.66
CA ALA A 31 -5.76 -5.52 -3.64
C ALA A 31 -5.37 -6.82 -4.35
N MET A 32 -5.19 -7.91 -3.61
CA MET A 32 -4.83 -9.23 -4.15
C MET A 32 -5.91 -9.76 -5.10
N ARG A 33 -7.19 -9.62 -4.73
CA ARG A 33 -8.31 -10.03 -5.60
C ARG A 33 -8.38 -9.23 -6.89
N ALA A 34 -8.17 -7.91 -6.80
CA ALA A 34 -8.12 -7.06 -7.99
C ALA A 34 -6.92 -7.42 -8.88
N ALA A 35 -5.74 -7.66 -8.30
CA ALA A 35 -4.55 -8.12 -9.00
C ALA A 35 -4.80 -9.46 -9.71
N PHE A 36 -5.45 -10.41 -9.04
CA PHE A 36 -5.80 -11.70 -9.64
C PHE A 36 -6.67 -11.54 -10.88
N VAL A 37 -7.72 -10.75 -10.79
CA VAL A 37 -8.60 -10.48 -11.94
C VAL A 37 -7.85 -9.85 -13.10
N ALA A 38 -6.94 -8.89 -12.83
CA ALA A 38 -6.13 -8.26 -13.87
C ALA A 38 -5.19 -9.26 -14.56
N VAL A 39 -4.48 -10.10 -13.77
CA VAL A 39 -3.58 -11.13 -14.30
C VAL A 39 -4.34 -12.16 -15.13
N GLN A 40 -5.51 -12.61 -14.69
CA GLN A 40 -6.37 -13.52 -15.46
C GLN A 40 -6.82 -12.94 -16.81
N ASN A 41 -6.81 -11.61 -16.94
CA ASN A 41 -7.07 -10.89 -18.20
C ASN A 41 -5.77 -10.55 -18.96
N ASN A 42 -4.67 -11.23 -18.68
CA ASN A 42 -3.35 -11.03 -19.30
C ASN A 42 -2.84 -9.58 -19.15
N LYS A 43 -3.14 -8.92 -18.01
CA LYS A 43 -2.65 -7.60 -17.69
C LYS A 43 -1.57 -7.69 -16.61
N GLN A 44 -0.55 -6.85 -16.75
CA GLN A 44 0.43 -6.66 -15.70
C GLN A 44 -0.13 -5.76 -14.59
N VAL A 45 0.32 -6.00 -13.37
CA VAL A 45 -0.09 -5.25 -12.17
C VAL A 45 1.13 -4.62 -11.50
N ALA A 46 1.04 -3.34 -11.19
CA ALA A 46 2.02 -2.64 -10.36
C ALA A 46 1.43 -2.34 -8.99
N VAL A 47 2.16 -2.72 -7.92
CA VAL A 47 1.79 -2.41 -6.53
C VAL A 47 2.80 -1.43 -5.96
N LEU A 48 2.38 -0.19 -5.80
CA LEU A 48 3.20 0.91 -5.32
C LEU A 48 3.00 1.11 -3.82
N VAL A 49 4.09 1.05 -3.07
CA VAL A 49 4.10 1.19 -1.60
C VAL A 49 5.13 2.23 -1.15
N PRO A 50 4.91 2.93 -0.02
CA PRO A 50 5.77 4.04 0.38
C PRO A 50 7.15 3.62 0.91
N THR A 51 7.30 2.40 1.44
CA THR A 51 8.54 1.95 2.07
C THR A 51 9.01 0.60 1.55
N THR A 52 10.32 0.35 1.66
CA THR A 52 10.92 -0.93 1.28
C THR A 52 10.45 -2.09 2.16
N LEU A 53 10.17 -1.82 3.43
CA LEU A 53 9.63 -2.82 4.35
C LEU A 53 8.22 -3.27 3.92
N LEU A 54 7.36 -2.32 3.57
CA LEU A 54 6.04 -2.63 3.04
C LEU A 54 6.11 -3.37 1.70
N ALA A 55 7.09 -3.02 0.84
CA ALA A 55 7.29 -3.76 -0.40
C ALA A 55 7.60 -5.23 -0.14
N GLN A 56 8.47 -5.52 0.83
CA GLN A 56 8.79 -6.89 1.22
C GLN A 56 7.59 -7.61 1.84
N GLN A 57 6.86 -6.97 2.75
CA GLN A 57 5.65 -7.52 3.35
C GLN A 57 4.58 -7.88 2.31
N HIS A 58 4.32 -6.96 1.37
CA HIS A 58 3.38 -7.22 0.28
C HIS A 58 3.88 -8.35 -0.63
N TYR A 59 5.18 -8.38 -0.95
CA TYR A 59 5.76 -9.45 -1.76
C TYR A 59 5.52 -10.83 -1.15
N GLU A 60 5.84 -11.01 0.13
CA GLU A 60 5.63 -12.27 0.84
C GLU A 60 4.14 -12.65 0.88
N SER A 61 3.28 -11.70 1.24
CA SER A 61 1.83 -11.94 1.29
C SER A 61 1.24 -12.31 -0.08
N PHE A 62 1.67 -11.64 -1.14
CA PHE A 62 1.23 -11.96 -2.50
C PHE A 62 1.79 -13.30 -2.98
N LYS A 63 3.06 -13.59 -2.70
CA LYS A 63 3.70 -14.86 -3.03
C LYS A 63 2.98 -16.04 -2.36
N ASP A 64 2.67 -15.93 -1.08
CA ASP A 64 1.92 -16.97 -0.35
C ASP A 64 0.52 -17.13 -0.93
N ARG A 65 -0.17 -16.03 -1.22
CA ARG A 65 -1.54 -16.04 -1.75
C ARG A 65 -1.64 -16.64 -3.14
N PHE A 66 -0.63 -16.43 -3.97
CA PHE A 66 -0.59 -16.91 -5.36
C PHE A 66 0.27 -18.17 -5.55
N ALA A 67 0.67 -18.86 -4.47
CA ALA A 67 1.57 -20.01 -4.52
C ALA A 67 1.09 -21.13 -5.46
N ASP A 68 -0.23 -21.37 -5.51
CA ASP A 68 -0.85 -22.41 -6.35
C ASP A 68 -1.16 -21.95 -7.78
N TRP A 69 -0.79 -20.72 -8.14
CA TRP A 69 -1.11 -20.14 -9.44
C TRP A 69 0.17 -19.84 -10.23
N PRO A 70 0.16 -19.98 -11.57
CA PRO A 70 1.31 -19.64 -12.41
C PRO A 70 1.47 -18.12 -12.57
N VAL A 71 1.60 -17.39 -11.45
CA VAL A 71 1.74 -15.94 -11.41
C VAL A 71 3.15 -15.60 -10.96
N ARG A 72 3.89 -14.89 -11.80
CA ARG A 72 5.23 -14.45 -11.47
C ARG A 72 5.21 -13.07 -10.81
N ILE A 73 5.71 -13.01 -9.58
CA ILE A 73 5.73 -11.81 -8.73
C ILE A 73 7.17 -11.42 -8.49
N GLU A 74 7.51 -10.15 -8.71
CA GLU A 74 8.84 -9.60 -8.48
C GLU A 74 8.79 -8.33 -7.62
N VAL A 75 9.93 -8.02 -6.97
CA VAL A 75 10.05 -6.81 -6.15
C VAL A 75 11.10 -5.86 -6.73
N LEU A 76 10.75 -4.58 -6.83
CA LEU A 76 11.67 -3.49 -7.19
C LEU A 76 11.79 -2.51 -6.02
N SER A 77 12.77 -2.75 -5.15
CA SER A 77 13.06 -1.92 -3.98
C SER A 77 14.56 -1.58 -3.91
N ARG A 78 15.01 -0.94 -2.83
CA ARG A 78 16.45 -0.69 -2.62
C ARG A 78 17.23 -1.96 -2.26
N PHE A 79 16.55 -3.00 -1.80
CA PHE A 79 17.17 -4.28 -1.48
C PHE A 79 17.28 -5.12 -2.74
N GLY A 80 18.47 -5.65 -2.99
CA GLY A 80 18.80 -6.45 -4.15
C GLY A 80 20.01 -5.90 -4.91
N SER A 81 20.67 -6.75 -5.70
CA SER A 81 21.77 -6.33 -6.54
C SER A 81 21.30 -5.54 -7.75
N ASN A 82 22.10 -4.62 -8.25
CA ASN A 82 21.79 -3.89 -9.48
C ASN A 82 21.54 -4.84 -10.66
N LYS A 83 22.23 -5.98 -10.70
CA LYS A 83 22.05 -7.00 -11.75
C LYS A 83 20.67 -7.66 -11.67
N THR A 84 20.19 -7.96 -10.47
CA THR A 84 18.83 -8.52 -10.28
C THR A 84 17.74 -7.51 -10.67
N HIS A 85 17.92 -6.26 -10.31
CA HIS A 85 16.98 -5.19 -10.68
C HIS A 85 16.91 -5.00 -12.19
N GLN A 86 18.07 -4.97 -12.87
CA GLN A 86 18.11 -4.83 -14.32
C GLN A 86 17.38 -5.99 -15.00
N LYS A 87 17.63 -7.22 -14.58
CA LYS A 87 16.94 -8.40 -15.10
C LYS A 87 15.42 -8.32 -14.86
N ASN A 88 14.98 -7.92 -13.67
CA ASN A 88 13.55 -7.81 -13.38
C ASN A 88 12.87 -6.73 -14.23
N ILE A 89 13.56 -5.63 -14.56
CA ILE A 89 13.06 -4.60 -15.47
C ILE A 89 12.94 -5.17 -16.90
N GLU A 90 13.95 -5.89 -17.40
CA GLU A 90 13.91 -6.53 -18.71
C GLU A 90 12.75 -7.53 -18.80
N ASP A 91 12.60 -8.39 -17.79
CA ASP A 91 11.52 -9.38 -17.72
C ASP A 91 10.13 -8.70 -17.62
N LEU A 92 10.05 -7.51 -17.02
CA LEU A 92 8.83 -6.71 -16.97
C LEU A 92 8.43 -6.15 -18.35
N ILE A 93 9.42 -5.63 -19.09
CA ILE A 93 9.27 -5.12 -20.45
C ILE A 93 8.86 -6.26 -21.41
N ASP A 94 9.44 -7.42 -21.23
CA ASP A 94 9.11 -8.62 -22.01
C ASP A 94 7.71 -9.19 -21.68
N GLY A 95 7.11 -8.78 -20.56
CA GLY A 95 5.83 -9.29 -20.09
C GLY A 95 5.93 -10.66 -19.42
N LYS A 96 7.11 -11.01 -18.89
CA LYS A 96 7.35 -12.26 -18.14
C LYS A 96 7.02 -12.11 -16.65
N VAL A 97 6.82 -10.90 -16.17
CA VAL A 97 6.41 -10.58 -14.79
C VAL A 97 4.97 -10.14 -14.81
N ASP A 98 4.13 -10.79 -14.03
CA ASP A 98 2.70 -10.50 -13.95
C ASP A 98 2.40 -9.41 -12.92
N ILE A 99 3.05 -9.49 -11.75
CA ILE A 99 2.87 -8.54 -10.66
C ILE A 99 4.24 -8.03 -10.22
N VAL A 100 4.41 -6.71 -10.21
CA VAL A 100 5.60 -6.08 -9.64
C VAL A 100 5.22 -5.22 -8.44
N ILE A 101 5.93 -5.41 -7.33
CA ILE A 101 5.72 -4.67 -6.08
C ILE A 101 6.95 -3.79 -5.84
N GLY A 102 6.75 -2.52 -5.51
CA GLY A 102 7.91 -1.66 -5.28
C GLY A 102 7.56 -0.29 -4.73
N THR A 103 8.62 0.47 -4.51
CA THR A 103 8.53 1.85 -4.04
C THR A 103 8.52 2.82 -5.22
N HIS A 104 8.80 4.11 -4.99
CA HIS A 104 8.95 5.13 -6.03
C HIS A 104 9.85 4.73 -7.22
N LYS A 105 10.66 3.68 -7.07
CA LYS A 105 11.45 3.11 -8.19
C LYS A 105 10.57 2.63 -9.34
N LEU A 106 9.35 2.17 -9.07
CA LEU A 106 8.39 1.76 -10.11
C LEU A 106 7.94 2.91 -11.01
N LEU A 107 8.13 4.14 -10.56
CA LEU A 107 7.75 5.34 -11.30
C LEU A 107 8.90 5.93 -12.12
N GLN A 108 10.07 5.29 -12.14
CA GLN A 108 11.21 5.75 -12.93
C GLN A 108 10.98 5.49 -14.42
N GLU A 109 11.54 6.34 -15.28
CA GLU A 109 11.36 6.30 -16.73
C GLU A 109 11.89 5.02 -17.39
N ASN A 110 12.88 4.38 -16.77
CA ASN A 110 13.45 3.11 -17.24
C ASN A 110 12.58 1.89 -16.88
N VAL A 111 11.52 2.06 -16.06
CA VAL A 111 10.58 0.99 -15.74
C VAL A 111 9.41 1.08 -16.69
N GLN A 112 9.40 0.22 -17.68
CA GLN A 112 8.35 0.13 -18.69
C GLN A 112 7.61 -1.20 -18.57
N PHE A 113 6.34 -1.17 -18.91
CA PHE A 113 5.45 -2.32 -18.87
C PHE A 113 5.01 -2.69 -20.28
N LYS A 114 4.94 -3.98 -20.57
CA LYS A 114 4.38 -4.44 -21.85
C LYS A 114 2.88 -4.21 -21.94
N ASN A 115 2.16 -4.49 -20.86
CA ASN A 115 0.69 -4.43 -20.84
C ASN A 115 0.16 -4.14 -19.42
N LEU A 116 0.53 -2.99 -18.85
CA LEU A 116 0.03 -2.56 -17.53
C LEU A 116 -1.48 -2.31 -17.61
N GLY A 117 -2.26 -3.02 -16.79
CA GLY A 117 -3.70 -2.86 -16.72
C GLY A 117 -4.21 -2.37 -15.37
N LEU A 118 -3.46 -2.63 -14.30
CA LEU A 118 -3.85 -2.21 -12.95
C LEU A 118 -2.66 -1.65 -12.18
N MET A 119 -2.84 -0.49 -11.59
CA MET A 119 -1.91 0.06 -10.59
C MET A 119 -2.61 0.15 -9.23
N ILE A 120 -2.02 -0.50 -8.24
CA ILE A 120 -2.45 -0.45 -6.84
C ILE A 120 -1.50 0.49 -6.10
N VAL A 121 -2.04 1.48 -5.42
CA VAL A 121 -1.26 2.46 -4.64
C VAL A 121 -1.67 2.36 -3.18
N ASP A 122 -0.75 1.92 -2.34
CA ASP A 122 -0.98 1.87 -0.90
C ASP A 122 -0.47 3.16 -0.24
N GLU A 123 -1.30 3.77 0.62
CA GLU A 123 -1.00 5.00 1.34
C GLU A 123 -0.52 6.15 0.43
N GLU A 124 -1.28 6.47 -0.62
CA GLU A 124 -0.96 7.51 -1.62
C GLU A 124 -0.50 8.85 -0.99
N HIS A 125 -0.99 9.19 0.20
CA HIS A 125 -0.65 10.42 0.89
C HIS A 125 0.83 10.51 1.31
N ARG A 126 1.53 9.37 1.42
CA ARG A 126 2.96 9.29 1.80
C ARG A 126 3.92 9.53 0.64
N PHE A 127 3.43 9.61 -0.59
CA PHE A 127 4.26 9.91 -1.75
C PHE A 127 4.51 11.40 -1.93
N GLY A 128 5.68 11.74 -2.45
CA GLY A 128 6.05 13.11 -2.78
C GLY A 128 5.23 13.69 -3.94
N VAL A 129 5.32 15.01 -4.13
CA VAL A 129 4.57 15.71 -5.19
C VAL A 129 4.89 15.15 -6.58
N ARG A 130 6.17 14.95 -6.89
CA ARG A 130 6.62 14.41 -8.19
C ARG A 130 6.08 13.00 -8.46
N ASP A 131 6.06 12.15 -7.44
CA ASP A 131 5.54 10.79 -7.57
C ASP A 131 4.02 10.82 -7.82
N LYS A 132 3.29 11.70 -7.12
CA LYS A 132 1.85 11.90 -7.32
C LYS A 132 1.53 12.39 -8.74
N GLU A 133 2.36 13.25 -9.32
CA GLU A 133 2.20 13.70 -10.71
C GLU A 133 2.40 12.56 -11.70
N ARG A 134 3.42 11.72 -11.49
CA ARG A 134 3.67 10.51 -12.30
C ARG A 134 2.53 9.50 -12.19
N ILE A 135 2.06 9.22 -10.98
CA ILE A 135 0.87 8.38 -10.76
C ILE A 135 -0.34 8.96 -11.49
N LYS A 136 -0.52 10.27 -11.43
CA LYS A 136 -1.63 10.96 -12.11
C LYS A 136 -1.54 10.84 -13.63
N ALA A 137 -0.35 10.87 -14.21
CA ALA A 137 -0.16 10.70 -15.66
C ALA A 137 -0.54 9.29 -16.12
N LEU A 138 -0.30 8.26 -15.32
CA LEU A 138 -0.70 6.87 -15.62
C LEU A 138 -2.21 6.60 -15.53
N ARG A 139 -2.96 7.47 -14.86
CA ARG A 139 -4.41 7.30 -14.64
C ARG A 139 -5.26 7.34 -15.90
N ALA A 140 -4.73 7.89 -17.00
CA ALA A 140 -5.46 7.98 -18.26
C ALA A 140 -5.69 6.60 -18.91
N ASP A 141 -4.71 5.70 -18.77
CA ASP A 141 -4.65 4.45 -19.53
C ASP A 141 -4.74 3.19 -18.68
N VAL A 142 -4.64 3.31 -17.35
CA VAL A 142 -4.51 2.19 -16.40
C VAL A 142 -5.59 2.30 -15.32
N ASP A 143 -6.19 1.18 -14.95
CA ASP A 143 -7.11 1.11 -13.82
C ASP A 143 -6.33 1.36 -12.50
N MET A 144 -6.90 2.19 -11.62
CA MET A 144 -6.25 2.60 -10.38
C MET A 144 -7.03 2.15 -9.15
N LEU A 145 -6.36 1.44 -8.25
CA LEU A 145 -6.87 1.08 -6.94
C LEU A 145 -6.01 1.75 -5.87
N THR A 146 -6.56 2.70 -5.15
CA THR A 146 -5.87 3.36 -4.04
C THR A 146 -6.36 2.81 -2.71
N LEU A 147 -5.44 2.42 -1.84
CA LEU A 147 -5.72 1.94 -0.50
C LEU A 147 -5.31 3.01 0.52
N THR A 148 -6.12 3.22 1.55
CA THR A 148 -5.78 4.13 2.64
C THR A 148 -6.34 3.67 3.98
N ALA A 149 -5.54 3.85 5.05
CA ALA A 149 -5.98 3.64 6.42
C ALA A 149 -6.59 4.90 7.04
N THR A 150 -6.35 6.07 6.47
CA THR A 150 -6.90 7.32 7.00
C THR A 150 -8.39 7.41 6.71
N PRO A 151 -9.26 7.44 7.73
CA PRO A 151 -10.69 7.65 7.52
C PRO A 151 -10.90 9.03 6.89
N ILE A 152 -11.55 9.06 5.74
CA ILE A 152 -11.94 10.32 5.10
C ILE A 152 -13.17 10.84 5.85
N PRO A 153 -13.14 12.03 6.46
CA PRO A 153 -14.31 12.62 7.09
C PRO A 153 -15.50 12.66 6.13
N ARG A 154 -16.72 12.45 6.63
CA ARG A 154 -17.94 12.42 5.80
C ARG A 154 -18.09 13.65 4.89
N THR A 155 -17.69 14.82 5.35
CA THR A 155 -17.71 16.07 4.58
C THR A 155 -16.73 16.06 3.39
N LEU A 156 -15.55 15.45 3.57
CA LEU A 156 -14.58 15.27 2.48
C LEU A 156 -15.06 14.19 1.49
N ASN A 157 -15.77 13.18 2.00
CA ASN A 157 -16.35 12.11 1.20
C ASN A 157 -17.40 12.66 0.21
N MET A 158 -18.23 13.61 0.62
CA MET A 158 -19.17 14.29 -0.26
C MET A 158 -18.50 15.15 -1.33
N ALA A 159 -17.36 15.77 -1.03
CA ALA A 159 -16.59 16.55 -1.99
C ALA A 159 -15.86 15.68 -3.03
N PHE A 160 -15.49 14.45 -2.68
CA PHE A 160 -14.83 13.50 -3.58
C PHE A 160 -15.79 12.55 -4.31
N SER A 161 -17.06 12.46 -3.93
CA SER A 161 -18.04 11.54 -4.50
C SER A 161 -18.35 11.77 -5.99
N GLY A 162 -17.90 12.87 -6.57
CA GLY A 162 -17.95 13.12 -8.01
C GLY A 162 -16.64 12.83 -8.78
N MET A 163 -15.53 12.58 -8.07
CA MET A 163 -14.21 12.45 -8.68
C MET A 163 -13.61 11.03 -8.63
N ARG A 164 -13.98 10.21 -7.65
CA ARG A 164 -13.48 8.83 -7.50
C ARG A 164 -14.57 7.96 -6.87
N ASP A 165 -14.66 6.71 -7.32
CA ASP A 165 -15.48 5.71 -6.64
C ASP A 165 -14.85 5.35 -5.28
N LEU A 166 -15.64 5.43 -4.21
CA LEU A 166 -15.19 5.15 -2.85
C LEU A 166 -15.83 3.85 -2.33
N SER A 167 -15.02 3.00 -1.72
CA SER A 167 -15.47 1.84 -0.96
C SER A 167 -14.90 1.91 0.46
N ILE A 168 -15.75 1.67 1.46
CA ILE A 168 -15.34 1.70 2.87
C ILE A 168 -15.48 0.30 3.45
N ILE A 169 -14.39 -0.21 4.02
CA ILE A 169 -14.40 -1.43 4.83
C ILE A 169 -14.65 -0.98 6.27
N ALA A 170 -15.90 -1.12 6.71
CA ALA A 170 -16.35 -0.62 8.03
C ALA A 170 -16.27 -1.67 9.14
N THR A 171 -16.19 -2.96 8.79
CA THR A 171 -16.18 -4.06 9.75
C THR A 171 -14.81 -4.69 9.88
N PRO A 172 -14.26 -4.81 11.09
CA PRO A 172 -13.02 -5.52 11.31
C PRO A 172 -13.20 -7.03 11.07
N PRO A 173 -12.11 -7.76 10.73
CA PRO A 173 -12.12 -9.22 10.71
C PRO A 173 -12.56 -9.80 12.06
N ALA A 174 -13.29 -10.91 12.05
CA ALA A 174 -13.91 -11.51 13.24
C ALA A 174 -12.95 -11.84 14.41
N ARG A 175 -11.65 -11.99 14.13
CA ARG A 175 -10.62 -12.32 15.14
C ARG A 175 -9.79 -11.10 15.60
N ARG A 176 -10.12 -9.89 15.17
CA ARG A 176 -9.37 -8.70 15.60
C ARG A 176 -9.82 -8.29 16.99
N LEU A 177 -8.88 -8.34 17.93
CA LEU A 177 -9.07 -7.75 19.24
C LEU A 177 -8.87 -6.23 19.18
N ALA A 178 -9.74 -5.50 19.85
CA ALA A 178 -9.59 -4.04 19.97
C ALA A 178 -8.37 -3.72 20.84
N VAL A 179 -7.53 -2.78 20.38
CA VAL A 179 -6.44 -2.22 21.18
C VAL A 179 -7.04 -1.27 22.20
N LYS A 180 -6.76 -1.51 23.49
CA LYS A 180 -7.13 -0.58 24.56
C LYS A 180 -6.06 0.51 24.61
N THR A 181 -6.45 1.74 24.34
CA THR A 181 -5.57 2.91 24.41
C THR A 181 -5.78 3.63 25.74
N PHE A 182 -4.68 3.85 26.44
CA PHE A 182 -4.66 4.66 27.67
C PHE A 182 -3.81 5.88 27.42
N MET A 183 -4.29 7.04 27.82
CA MET A 183 -3.55 8.29 27.82
C MET A 183 -3.41 8.76 29.27
N GLN A 184 -2.19 8.85 29.74
CA GLN A 184 -1.90 9.23 31.13
C GLN A 184 -0.58 9.99 31.19
N GLU A 185 -0.33 10.63 32.32
CA GLU A 185 0.93 11.31 32.60
C GLU A 185 2.08 10.30 32.58
N HIS A 186 3.21 10.69 31.97
CA HIS A 186 4.39 9.82 31.90
C HIS A 186 5.08 9.78 33.26
N THR A 187 5.01 8.67 33.96
CA THR A 187 5.77 8.36 35.16
C THR A 187 6.46 7.02 35.00
N ASP A 188 7.60 6.84 35.69
CA ASP A 188 8.36 5.58 35.60
C ASP A 188 7.53 4.40 36.13
N GLU A 189 6.70 4.62 37.16
CA GLU A 189 5.80 3.62 37.70
C GLU A 189 4.76 3.17 36.65
N SER A 190 4.16 4.12 35.93
CA SER A 190 3.13 3.81 34.91
C SER A 190 3.71 3.02 33.73
N VAL A 191 4.92 3.38 33.31
CA VAL A 191 5.66 2.65 32.26
C VAL A 191 6.01 1.25 32.70
N LYS A 192 6.59 1.12 33.91
CA LYS A 192 6.95 -0.16 34.50
C LYS A 192 5.75 -1.09 34.68
N GLU A 193 4.63 -0.57 35.16
CA GLU A 193 3.38 -1.35 35.30
C GLU A 193 2.90 -1.86 33.92
N ALA A 194 2.89 -1.01 32.89
CA ALA A 194 2.48 -1.38 31.56
C ALA A 194 3.38 -2.48 30.95
N ILE A 195 4.70 -2.34 31.12
CA ILE A 195 5.69 -3.32 30.64
C ILE A 195 5.51 -4.66 31.37
N LEU A 196 5.45 -4.64 32.70
CA LEU A 196 5.29 -5.86 33.51
C LEU A 196 3.99 -6.60 33.18
N ARG A 197 2.88 -5.89 32.99
CA ARG A 197 1.59 -6.47 32.61
C ARG A 197 1.69 -7.24 31.28
N GLU A 198 2.41 -6.70 30.32
CA GLU A 198 2.59 -7.34 29.02
C GLU A 198 3.52 -8.53 29.09
N LEU A 199 4.65 -8.42 29.81
CA LEU A 199 5.60 -9.50 29.98
C LEU A 199 5.01 -10.69 30.77
N LEU A 200 4.19 -10.43 31.79
CA LEU A 200 3.54 -11.49 32.58
C LEU A 200 2.58 -12.35 31.77
N ARG A 201 2.01 -11.82 30.69
CA ARG A 201 1.18 -12.61 29.76
C ARG A 201 1.94 -13.20 28.58
N GLY A 202 3.29 -13.11 28.58
CA GLY A 202 4.15 -13.61 27.50
C GLY A 202 4.18 -12.74 26.24
N GLY A 203 3.75 -11.49 26.34
CA GLY A 203 3.77 -10.53 25.25
C GLY A 203 5.11 -9.83 25.06
N GLN A 204 5.18 -8.95 24.07
CA GLN A 204 6.32 -8.10 23.76
C GLN A 204 5.91 -6.63 23.84
N VAL A 205 6.85 -5.75 24.17
CA VAL A 205 6.63 -4.32 24.31
C VAL A 205 7.48 -3.56 23.30
N TYR A 206 6.85 -2.65 22.56
CA TYR A 206 7.55 -1.63 21.79
C TYR A 206 7.52 -0.32 22.54
N PHE A 207 8.70 0.17 22.93
CA PHE A 207 8.84 1.48 23.53
C PHE A 207 9.33 2.49 22.49
N LEU A 208 8.51 3.49 22.16
CA LEU A 208 8.84 4.50 21.18
C LEU A 208 9.46 5.73 21.89
N HIS A 209 10.67 6.07 21.50
CA HIS A 209 11.38 7.27 21.96
C HIS A 209 11.78 8.14 20.76
N ASN A 210 11.50 9.44 20.82
CA ASN A 210 11.66 10.32 19.67
C ASN A 210 13.10 10.83 19.45
N GLU A 211 13.94 10.75 20.48
CA GLU A 211 15.31 11.25 20.45
C GLU A 211 16.30 10.10 20.34
N VAL A 212 16.95 9.99 19.18
CA VAL A 212 17.91 8.92 18.92
C VAL A 212 19.13 8.97 19.86
N ASP A 213 19.60 10.17 20.16
CA ASP A 213 20.80 10.38 20.98
C ASP A 213 20.63 9.93 22.45
N THR A 214 19.39 9.86 22.94
CA THR A 214 19.08 9.48 24.33
C THR A 214 18.41 8.11 24.46
N ILE A 215 18.19 7.40 23.34
CA ILE A 215 17.44 6.14 23.33
C ILE A 215 18.13 5.03 24.15
N GLU A 216 19.46 4.90 24.05
CA GLU A 216 20.24 3.91 24.79
C GLU A 216 20.12 4.15 26.29
N ARG A 217 20.31 5.40 26.73
CA ARG A 217 20.14 5.80 28.13
C ARG A 217 18.73 5.54 28.66
N THR A 218 17.71 5.78 27.82
CA THR A 218 16.31 5.53 28.19
C THR A 218 16.02 4.01 28.29
N ALA A 219 16.72 3.19 27.53
CA ALA A 219 16.58 1.74 27.59
C ALA A 219 17.29 1.09 28.79
N GLU A 220 18.31 1.76 29.37
CA GLU A 220 19.06 1.28 30.52
C GLU A 220 18.36 1.61 31.86
N ASN A 221 17.49 2.61 31.89
CA ASN A 221 16.71 3.03 33.08
C ASN A 221 15.41 2.22 33.21
#